data_27e1666b8d9d199252e7cf07dea2dd7c
#
_entry.id   27e1666b8d9d199252e7cf07dea2dd7c
#
_cell.length_a   1.000
_cell.length_b   1.000
_cell.length_c   1.000
_cell.angle_alpha   90.00
_cell.angle_beta   90.00
_cell.angle_gamma   90.00
#
_symmetry.space_group_name_H-M   'P 1'
#
loop_
_entity.id
_entity.type
_entity.pdbx_description
1 polymer ?
#
loop_
_entity_poly.entity_id
_entity_poly.type
_entity_poly.pdbx_seq_one_letter_code
_entity_poly.pdbx_strand_id
1 'polypeptide(L)'
;AKVMITDISDLRLAKAKECGIDVCVNTKNKDFGEAMIEAFGPDKADVIYDCAGNNITMGQAIKYARKGSTIVLVAVFAGMAEVDLAVANDHELDIKSTMMYRHDDYIDGIRLVNEGKVHLKPLISKTFAFKDYLKAYQYIDDNRETTMKVIINVQE
;
A
#
# COMPACT_ATOMS: atom_id res chain seq x y z
N ALA A 1 7.06 13.75 -5.19
CA ALA A 1 6.32 13.78 -3.91
C ALA A 1 7.11 12.99 -2.87
N LYS A 2 6.98 13.33 -1.58
CA LYS A 2 7.50 12.53 -0.48
C LYS A 2 6.47 11.46 -0.11
N VAL A 3 6.92 10.22 0.07
CA VAL A 3 6.04 9.08 0.33
C VAL A 3 6.42 8.41 1.64
N MET A 4 5.41 8.17 2.50
CA MET A 4 5.55 7.33 3.69
C MET A 4 4.69 6.07 3.50
N ILE A 5 5.25 4.91 3.82
CA ILE A 5 4.51 3.66 3.93
C ILE A 5 4.54 3.15 5.37
N THR A 6 3.43 2.60 5.81
CA THR A 6 3.32 1.93 7.10
C THR A 6 2.91 0.48 6.92
N ASP A 7 3.49 -0.41 7.67
CA ASP A 7 3.13 -1.83 7.74
C ASP A 7 3.49 -2.36 9.13
N ILE A 8 3.04 -3.55 9.47
CA ILE A 8 3.41 -4.29 10.69
C ILE A 8 4.52 -5.30 10.46
N SER A 9 4.97 -5.48 9.22
CA SER A 9 6.02 -6.41 8.79
C SER A 9 7.29 -5.67 8.41
N ASP A 10 8.37 -5.89 9.15
CA ASP A 10 9.68 -5.30 8.85
C ASP A 10 10.21 -5.76 7.50
N LEU A 11 9.89 -7.00 7.07
CA LEU A 11 10.27 -7.51 5.76
C LEU A 11 9.62 -6.70 4.64
N ARG A 12 8.32 -6.41 4.73
CA ARG A 12 7.60 -5.61 3.73
C ARG A 12 8.12 -4.17 3.69
N LEU A 13 8.42 -3.61 4.85
CA LEU A 13 9.01 -2.27 4.95
C LEU A 13 10.42 -2.21 4.36
N ALA A 14 11.24 -3.27 4.55
CA ALA A 14 12.53 -3.38 3.90
C ALA A 14 12.39 -3.41 2.36
N LYS A 15 11.42 -4.17 1.83
CA LYS A 15 11.12 -4.19 0.40
C LYS A 15 10.62 -2.84 -0.14
N ALA A 16 9.79 -2.15 0.62
CA ALA A 16 9.36 -0.80 0.27
C ALA A 16 10.55 0.16 0.15
N LYS A 17 11.50 0.06 1.08
CA LYS A 17 12.74 0.84 1.03
C LYS A 17 13.60 0.51 -0.19
N GLU A 18 13.74 -0.78 -0.54
CA GLU A 18 14.42 -1.22 -1.76
C GLU A 18 13.73 -0.66 -3.02
N CYS A 19 12.41 -0.47 -3.00
CA CYS A 19 11.64 0.15 -4.08
C CYS A 19 11.75 1.68 -4.12
N GLY A 20 12.43 2.30 -3.16
CA GLY A 20 12.70 3.74 -3.16
C GLY A 20 11.70 4.59 -2.36
N ILE A 21 10.94 3.99 -1.43
CA ILE A 21 10.06 4.74 -0.54
C ILE A 21 10.88 5.55 0.47
N ASP A 22 10.54 6.83 0.65
CA ASP A 22 11.29 7.78 1.47
C ASP A 22 11.25 7.42 2.96
N VAL A 23 10.07 7.08 3.48
CA VAL A 23 9.84 6.82 4.91
C VAL A 23 9.07 5.51 5.08
N CYS A 24 9.65 4.57 5.81
CA CYS A 24 9.06 3.26 6.11
C CYS A 24 8.90 3.10 7.61
N VAL A 25 7.68 2.87 8.11
CA VAL A 25 7.37 2.87 9.55
C VAL A 25 6.64 1.60 9.95
N ASN A 26 7.17 0.88 10.95
CA ASN A 26 6.47 -0.23 11.58
C ASN A 26 5.54 0.30 12.69
N THR A 27 4.23 0.21 12.46
CA THR A 27 3.21 0.71 13.39
C THR A 27 3.00 -0.15 14.64
N LYS A 28 3.69 -1.28 14.77
CA LYS A 28 3.81 -1.97 16.05
C LYS A 28 4.75 -1.24 17.02
N ASN A 29 5.72 -0.51 16.49
CA ASN A 29 6.80 0.11 17.25
C ASN A 29 6.68 1.62 17.37
N LYS A 30 5.86 2.25 16.52
CA LYS A 30 5.69 3.71 16.47
C LYS A 30 4.26 4.09 16.19
N ASP A 31 3.75 5.11 16.89
CA ASP A 31 2.42 5.67 16.62
C ASP A 31 2.35 6.25 15.20
N PHE A 32 1.24 5.97 14.53
CA PHE A 32 1.02 6.41 13.15
C PHE A 32 0.98 7.94 13.02
N GLY A 33 0.33 8.62 13.97
CA GLY A 33 0.21 10.08 13.96
C GLY A 33 1.54 10.78 14.20
N GLU A 34 2.33 10.27 15.15
CA GLU A 34 3.69 10.76 15.41
C GLU A 34 4.59 10.58 14.18
N ALA A 35 4.54 9.39 13.56
CA ALA A 35 5.30 9.10 12.35
C ALA A 35 4.92 10.02 11.19
N MET A 36 3.64 10.34 11.04
CA MET A 36 3.15 11.24 10.00
C MET A 36 3.65 12.67 10.20
N ILE A 37 3.60 13.19 11.43
CA ILE A 37 4.11 14.53 11.76
C ILE A 37 5.63 14.61 11.54
N GLU A 38 6.36 13.57 11.93
CA GLU A 38 7.80 13.51 11.72
C GLU A 38 8.16 13.46 10.22
N ALA A 39 7.39 12.71 9.44
CA ALA A 39 7.62 12.57 8.02
C ALA A 39 7.26 13.83 7.22
N PHE A 40 6.14 14.47 7.51
CA PHE A 40 5.55 15.53 6.68
C PHE A 40 5.44 16.88 7.39
N GLY A 41 5.76 16.93 8.68
CA GLY A 41 5.54 18.13 9.50
C GLY A 41 4.08 18.28 9.99
N PRO A 42 3.74 19.43 10.60
CA PRO A 42 2.42 19.66 11.20
C PRO A 42 1.27 19.63 10.17
N ASP A 43 1.56 19.91 8.90
CA ASP A 43 0.57 19.89 7.83
C ASP A 43 0.18 18.47 7.39
N LYS A 44 0.93 17.44 7.81
CA LYS A 44 0.66 16.03 7.53
C LYS A 44 0.66 15.70 6.02
N ALA A 45 0.00 14.60 5.63
CA ALA A 45 -0.05 14.17 4.24
C ALA A 45 -1.23 14.79 3.47
N ASP A 46 -1.03 15.09 2.18
CA ASP A 46 -2.08 15.57 1.27
C ASP A 46 -3.06 14.47 0.88
N VAL A 47 -2.55 13.24 0.77
CA VAL A 47 -3.34 12.05 0.37
C VAL A 47 -2.93 10.86 1.23
N ILE A 48 -3.90 10.09 1.68
CA ILE A 48 -3.70 8.83 2.39
C ILE A 48 -4.33 7.70 1.57
N TYR A 49 -3.54 6.65 1.26
CA TYR A 49 -4.03 5.44 0.60
C TYR A 49 -4.21 4.32 1.63
N ASP A 50 -5.45 3.86 1.85
CA ASP A 50 -5.68 2.64 2.64
C ASP A 50 -5.60 1.41 1.73
N CYS A 51 -4.49 0.67 1.87
CA CYS A 51 -4.23 -0.56 1.14
C CYS A 51 -4.42 -1.83 2.00
N ALA A 52 -4.78 -1.68 3.28
CA ALA A 52 -4.96 -2.80 4.21
C ALA A 52 -6.42 -3.20 4.41
N GLY A 53 -7.35 -2.25 4.42
CA GLY A 53 -8.78 -2.51 4.41
C GLY A 53 -9.34 -3.10 5.71
N ASN A 54 -9.04 -2.48 6.83
CA ASN A 54 -9.57 -2.87 8.14
C ASN A 54 -9.89 -1.65 9.01
N ASN A 55 -10.60 -1.87 10.13
CA ASN A 55 -11.03 -0.79 11.02
C ASN A 55 -9.88 0.01 11.61
N ILE A 56 -8.72 -0.62 11.84
CA ILE A 56 -7.56 0.06 12.44
C ILE A 56 -6.98 1.06 11.45
N THR A 57 -6.69 0.63 10.22
CA THR A 57 -6.06 1.48 9.20
C THR A 57 -7.00 2.58 8.74
N MET A 58 -8.27 2.28 8.56
CA MET A 58 -9.28 3.28 8.20
C MET A 58 -9.52 4.29 9.32
N GLY A 59 -9.60 3.84 10.57
CA GLY A 59 -9.71 4.72 11.73
C GLY A 59 -8.50 5.63 11.90
N GLN A 60 -7.30 5.11 11.68
CA GLN A 60 -6.07 5.92 11.66
C GLN A 60 -6.08 6.94 10.53
N ALA A 61 -6.49 6.54 9.31
CA ALA A 61 -6.57 7.44 8.17
C ALA A 61 -7.50 8.63 8.47
N ILE A 62 -8.71 8.40 8.96
CA ILE A 62 -9.66 9.46 9.31
C ILE A 62 -9.13 10.35 10.44
N LYS A 63 -8.68 9.74 11.54
CA LYS A 63 -8.22 10.48 12.74
C LYS A 63 -7.04 11.38 12.44
N TYR A 64 -6.10 10.95 11.64
CA TYR A 64 -4.83 11.65 11.41
C TYR A 64 -4.75 12.38 10.07
N ALA A 65 -5.77 12.31 9.22
CA ALA A 65 -5.83 13.09 8.00
C ALA A 65 -5.72 14.59 8.26
N ARG A 66 -5.09 15.31 7.36
CA ARG A 66 -5.12 16.76 7.33
C ARG A 66 -6.54 17.22 6.96
N LYS A 67 -7.02 18.31 7.54
CA LYS A 67 -8.30 18.91 7.14
C LYS A 67 -8.29 19.26 5.64
N GLY A 68 -9.33 18.90 4.94
CA GLY A 68 -9.48 19.08 3.49
C GLY A 68 -8.63 18.13 2.64
N SER A 69 -8.07 17.05 3.21
CA SER A 69 -7.26 16.08 2.45
C SER A 69 -8.09 14.93 1.88
N THR A 70 -7.47 14.12 1.03
CA THR A 70 -8.13 12.98 0.39
C THR A 70 -7.67 11.66 1.02
N ILE A 71 -8.63 10.78 1.31
CA ILE A 71 -8.39 9.37 1.65
C ILE A 71 -8.85 8.52 0.47
N VAL A 72 -7.97 7.65 -0.05
CA VAL A 72 -8.27 6.74 -1.16
C VAL A 72 -8.33 5.30 -0.65
N LEU A 73 -9.49 4.67 -0.79
CA LEU A 73 -9.70 3.26 -0.46
C LEU A 73 -9.24 2.39 -1.63
N VAL A 74 -8.09 1.75 -1.48
CA VAL A 74 -7.51 0.82 -2.48
C VAL A 74 -7.79 -0.63 -2.08
N ALA A 75 -7.85 -0.90 -0.79
CA ALA A 75 -8.06 -2.23 -0.24
C ALA A 75 -9.47 -2.76 -0.51
N VAL A 76 -9.58 -4.07 -0.60
CA VAL A 76 -10.85 -4.80 -0.58
C VAL A 76 -11.17 -5.18 0.86
N PHE A 77 -12.19 -4.57 1.43
CA PHE A 77 -12.64 -4.87 2.79
C PHE A 77 -13.36 -6.23 2.83
N ALA A 78 -13.07 -7.04 3.85
CA ALA A 78 -13.72 -8.34 4.04
C ALA A 78 -15.15 -8.23 4.63
N GLY A 79 -15.54 -7.03 5.10
CA GLY A 79 -16.83 -6.76 5.70
C GLY A 79 -17.07 -5.26 5.86
N MET A 80 -18.06 -4.90 6.67
CA MET A 80 -18.35 -3.50 6.97
C MET A 80 -17.23 -2.90 7.83
N ALA A 81 -16.80 -1.69 7.47
CA ALA A 81 -15.85 -0.92 8.26
C ALA A 81 -16.58 0.07 9.18
N GLU A 82 -16.09 0.19 10.40
CA GLU A 82 -16.51 1.24 11.33
C GLU A 82 -15.70 2.50 11.05
N VAL A 83 -16.38 3.60 10.80
CA VAL A 83 -15.75 4.88 10.48
C VAL A 83 -16.34 6.02 11.30
N ASP A 84 -15.50 6.89 11.80
CA ASP A 84 -15.93 8.11 12.50
C ASP A 84 -16.30 9.20 11.48
N LEU A 85 -17.57 9.21 11.07
CA LEU A 85 -18.08 10.20 10.13
C LEU A 85 -18.16 11.61 10.74
N ALA A 86 -18.20 11.73 12.07
CA ALA A 86 -18.21 13.05 12.72
C ALA A 86 -16.84 13.73 12.53
N VAL A 87 -15.76 12.98 12.72
CA VAL A 87 -14.40 13.49 12.44
C VAL A 87 -14.19 13.72 10.95
N ALA A 88 -14.66 12.81 10.10
CA ALA A 88 -14.54 12.96 8.65
C ALA A 88 -15.24 14.24 8.16
N ASN A 89 -16.42 14.55 8.70
CA ASN A 89 -17.17 15.76 8.39
C ASN A 89 -16.49 17.04 8.96
N ASP A 90 -16.05 17.01 10.23
CA ASP A 90 -15.33 18.16 10.83
C ASP A 90 -14.03 18.49 10.09
N HIS A 91 -13.37 17.48 9.56
CA HIS A 91 -12.15 17.64 8.78
C HIS A 91 -12.38 17.88 7.29
N GLU A 92 -13.62 17.92 6.82
CA GLU A 92 -13.97 18.10 5.39
C GLU A 92 -13.19 17.13 4.48
N LEU A 93 -13.16 15.84 4.86
CA LEU A 93 -12.35 14.84 4.15
C LEU A 93 -13.03 14.36 2.86
N ASP A 94 -12.29 14.34 1.78
CA ASP A 94 -12.64 13.61 0.56
C ASP A 94 -12.34 12.12 0.72
N ILE A 95 -13.36 11.25 0.77
CA ILE A 95 -13.18 9.80 0.78
C ILE A 95 -13.52 9.25 -0.60
N LYS A 96 -12.51 8.72 -1.30
CA LYS A 96 -12.63 8.19 -2.65
C LYS A 96 -12.36 6.70 -2.65
N SER A 97 -13.17 5.92 -3.34
CA SER A 97 -12.93 4.51 -3.57
C SER A 97 -12.35 4.29 -4.97
N THR A 98 -11.56 3.23 -5.11
CA THR A 98 -11.05 2.77 -6.41
C THR A 98 -11.17 1.26 -6.51
N MET A 99 -11.51 0.78 -7.69
CA MET A 99 -11.59 -0.66 -8.00
C MET A 99 -11.15 -0.88 -9.44
N MET A 100 -10.23 -1.82 -9.60
CA MET A 100 -9.67 -2.19 -10.91
C MET A 100 -8.90 -1.04 -11.60
N TYR A 101 -8.68 -1.17 -12.90
CA TYR A 101 -7.81 -0.30 -13.70
C TYR A 101 -8.47 0.04 -15.02
N ARG A 102 -8.20 1.23 -15.55
CA ARG A 102 -8.52 1.60 -16.92
C ARG A 102 -7.38 1.23 -17.86
N HIS A 103 -7.64 1.26 -19.15
CA HIS A 103 -6.63 1.05 -20.19
C HIS A 103 -5.43 1.98 -20.03
N ASP A 104 -5.69 3.26 -19.79
CA ASP A 104 -4.66 4.28 -19.64
C ASP A 104 -3.76 4.05 -18.43
N ASP A 105 -4.29 3.48 -17.34
CA ASP A 105 -3.51 3.15 -16.14
C ASP A 105 -2.42 2.09 -16.46
N TYR A 106 -2.72 1.13 -17.35
CA TYR A 106 -1.73 0.16 -17.83
C TYR A 106 -0.66 0.81 -18.69
N ILE A 107 -1.04 1.70 -19.60
CA ILE A 107 -0.10 2.45 -20.46
C ILE A 107 0.84 3.28 -19.58
N ASP A 108 0.29 4.03 -18.62
CA ASP A 108 1.08 4.84 -17.70
C ASP A 108 1.97 3.99 -16.79
N GLY A 109 1.46 2.88 -16.28
CA GLY A 109 2.25 1.94 -15.46
C GLY A 109 3.46 1.40 -16.21
N ILE A 110 3.27 0.93 -17.45
CA ILE A 110 4.36 0.44 -18.32
C ILE A 110 5.37 1.56 -18.59
N ARG A 111 4.90 2.76 -18.91
CA ARG A 111 5.75 3.91 -19.16
C ARG A 111 6.60 4.26 -17.94
N LEU A 112 6.00 4.33 -16.75
CA LEU A 112 6.72 4.65 -15.50
C LEU A 112 7.80 3.62 -15.16
N VAL A 113 7.53 2.33 -15.40
CA VAL A 113 8.54 1.27 -15.21
C VAL A 113 9.68 1.41 -16.22
N ASN A 114 9.37 1.64 -17.50
CA ASN A 114 10.38 1.80 -18.56
C ASN A 114 11.26 3.05 -18.36
N GLU A 115 10.69 4.13 -17.82
CA GLU A 115 11.42 5.34 -17.46
C GLU A 115 12.24 5.20 -16.15
N GLY A 116 12.17 4.03 -15.49
CA GLY A 116 12.86 3.80 -14.22
C GLY A 116 12.31 4.62 -13.03
N LYS A 117 11.09 5.15 -13.15
CA LYS A 117 10.44 5.92 -12.08
C LYS A 117 9.80 5.04 -11.01
N VAL A 118 9.52 3.78 -11.34
CA VAL A 118 8.95 2.79 -10.43
C VAL A 118 9.82 1.53 -10.44
N HIS A 119 10.28 1.11 -9.27
CA HIS A 119 11.17 -0.04 -9.08
C HIS A 119 10.38 -1.23 -8.52
N LEU A 120 9.92 -2.14 -9.39
CA LEU A 120 9.08 -3.28 -9.01
C LEU A 120 9.86 -4.59 -8.81
N LYS A 121 11.08 -4.70 -9.33
CA LYS A 121 11.87 -5.94 -9.25
C LYS A 121 12.07 -6.46 -7.82
N PRO A 122 12.32 -5.62 -6.79
CA PRO A 122 12.46 -6.10 -5.42
C PRO A 122 11.22 -6.80 -4.85
N LEU A 123 10.04 -6.57 -5.44
CA LEU A 123 8.79 -7.20 -5.01
C LEU A 123 8.65 -8.65 -5.50
N ILE A 124 9.45 -9.09 -6.50
CA ILE A 124 9.38 -10.45 -7.03
C ILE A 124 10.11 -11.39 -6.07
N SER A 125 9.33 -12.18 -5.33
CA SER A 125 9.87 -13.14 -4.35
C SER A 125 10.37 -14.41 -5.02
N LYS A 126 9.67 -14.90 -6.06
CA LYS A 126 10.04 -16.11 -6.78
C LYS A 126 9.40 -16.17 -8.17
N THR A 127 10.07 -16.85 -9.09
CA THR A 127 9.55 -17.17 -10.42
C THR A 127 9.48 -18.69 -10.61
N PHE A 128 8.42 -19.17 -11.27
CA PHE A 128 8.21 -20.57 -11.60
C PHE A 128 7.98 -20.71 -13.11
N ALA A 129 8.38 -21.85 -13.67
CA ALA A 129 8.00 -22.22 -15.03
C ALA A 129 6.49 -22.53 -15.09
N PHE A 130 5.86 -22.39 -16.28
CA PHE A 130 4.42 -22.62 -16.43
C PHE A 130 3.99 -24.03 -15.98
N LYS A 131 4.77 -25.06 -16.30
CA LYS A 131 4.49 -26.45 -15.88
C LYS A 131 4.44 -26.65 -14.37
N ASP A 132 5.03 -25.74 -13.59
CA ASP A 132 5.10 -25.80 -12.14
C ASP A 132 4.10 -24.84 -11.45
N TYR A 133 3.07 -24.37 -12.17
CA TYR A 133 2.14 -23.35 -11.65
C TYR A 133 1.47 -23.76 -10.33
N LEU A 134 1.14 -25.04 -10.14
CA LEU A 134 0.56 -25.52 -8.87
C LEU A 134 1.55 -25.39 -7.71
N LYS A 135 2.86 -25.61 -7.97
CA LYS A 135 3.89 -25.39 -6.94
C LYS A 135 4.05 -23.91 -6.59
N ALA A 136 3.74 -23.01 -7.52
CA ALA A 136 3.73 -21.58 -7.24
C ALA A 136 2.64 -21.20 -6.23
N TYR A 137 1.44 -21.73 -6.35
CA TYR A 137 0.36 -21.54 -5.36
C TYR A 137 0.73 -22.16 -4.02
N GLN A 138 1.23 -23.38 -4.00
CA GLN A 138 1.69 -24.02 -2.76
C GLN A 138 2.79 -23.22 -2.08
N TYR A 139 3.74 -22.68 -2.84
CA TYR A 139 4.80 -21.82 -2.32
C TYR A 139 4.23 -20.56 -1.64
N ILE A 140 3.20 -19.93 -2.20
CA ILE A 140 2.55 -18.76 -1.61
C ILE A 140 1.92 -19.15 -0.26
N ASP A 141 1.22 -20.28 -0.20
CA ASP A 141 0.56 -20.74 1.01
C ASP A 141 1.57 -21.07 2.12
N ASP A 142 2.67 -21.72 1.77
CA ASP A 142 3.72 -22.11 2.72
C ASP A 142 4.59 -20.93 3.19
N ASN A 143 4.61 -19.82 2.41
CA ASN A 143 5.53 -18.69 2.64
C ASN A 143 4.80 -17.33 2.71
N ARG A 144 3.58 -17.26 3.24
CA ARG A 144 2.73 -16.05 3.26
C ARG A 144 3.42 -14.83 3.85
N GLU A 145 4.20 -15.02 4.91
CA GLU A 145 4.86 -13.91 5.62
C GLU A 145 6.04 -13.31 4.84
N THR A 146 6.64 -14.09 3.94
CA THR A 146 7.85 -13.69 3.21
C THR A 146 7.62 -13.45 1.72
N THR A 147 6.41 -13.75 1.22
CA THR A 147 6.06 -13.65 -0.18
C THR A 147 5.37 -12.31 -0.48
N MET A 148 5.88 -11.59 -1.49
CA MET A 148 5.26 -10.37 -2.04
C MET A 148 4.56 -10.67 -3.37
N LYS A 149 5.34 -10.99 -4.41
CA LYS A 149 4.86 -11.35 -5.74
C LYS A 149 5.52 -12.64 -6.22
N VAL A 150 4.72 -13.54 -6.76
CA VAL A 150 5.19 -14.74 -7.44
C VAL A 150 4.85 -14.61 -8.91
N ILE A 151 5.83 -14.87 -9.75
CA ILE A 151 5.70 -14.78 -11.21
C ILE A 151 5.70 -16.19 -11.80
N ILE A 152 4.83 -16.42 -12.76
CA ILE A 152 4.84 -17.64 -13.59
C ILE A 152 5.32 -17.24 -14.99
N ASN A 153 6.45 -17.83 -15.42
CA ASN A 153 6.96 -17.64 -16.77
C ASN A 153 6.22 -18.58 -17.72
N VAL A 154 5.40 -18.02 -18.61
CA VAL A 154 4.56 -18.78 -19.54
C VAL A 154 5.31 -19.18 -20.82
N GLN A 155 6.53 -18.70 -21.02
CA GLN A 155 7.36 -18.96 -22.21
C GLN A 155 8.40 -20.09 -22.00
N GLU A 156 8.42 -20.71 -20.80
CA GLU A 156 9.32 -21.81 -20.44
C GLU A 156 8.57 -23.11 -20.14
#